data_54cb5af816c382911b926157d30af66d
#
_entry.id   54cb5af816c382911b926157d30af66d
#
_cell.length_a   1.000
_cell.length_b   1.000
_cell.length_c   1.000
_cell.angle_alpha   90.00
_cell.angle_beta   90.00
_cell.angle_gamma   90.00
#
_symmetry.space_group_name_H-M   'P 1'
#
loop_
_entity.id
_entity.type
_entity.pdbx_description
1 polymer ?
#
loop_
_entity_poly.entity_id
_entity_poly.type
_entity_poly.pdbx_seq_one_letter_code
_entity_poly.pdbx_strand_id
1 'polypeptide(L)'
;MDYQQILEDIYKEILPYAGKGSQADYIPALAKVNPDQFGMCLETVSGEAYSFMQSDTRFSIQSITKVFALAMCLSLKGEDMWKRVGKEPSGTAFNSLVQLEVEKGIPRNPFINAGAIVVADILLSELGDAEEEFIGF
;
A
#
# COMPACT_ATOMS: atom_id res chain seq x y z
N MET A 1 -27.78 2.72 4.33
CA MET A 1 -27.20 1.62 3.50
C MET A 1 -26.74 0.56 4.49
N ASP A 2 -27.01 -0.71 4.24
CA ASP A 2 -26.58 -1.78 5.14
C ASP A 2 -25.20 -2.26 4.70
N TYR A 3 -24.17 -1.68 5.30
CA TYR A 3 -22.77 -2.00 4.96
C TYR A 3 -22.37 -3.41 5.42
N GLN A 4 -22.95 -3.91 6.52
CA GLN A 4 -22.69 -5.28 6.97
C GLN A 4 -23.18 -6.29 5.93
N GLN A 5 -24.41 -6.10 5.43
CA GLN A 5 -24.99 -6.97 4.41
C GLN A 5 -24.16 -6.92 3.11
N ILE A 6 -23.62 -5.75 2.75
CA ILE A 6 -22.75 -5.61 1.57
C ILE A 6 -21.47 -6.46 1.71
N LEU A 7 -20.82 -6.45 2.88
CA LEU A 7 -19.63 -7.26 3.11
C LEU A 7 -19.93 -8.76 2.98
N GLU A 8 -21.07 -9.20 3.52
CA GLU A 8 -21.51 -10.58 3.41
C GLU A 8 -21.82 -11.00 1.96
N ASP A 9 -22.44 -10.14 1.20
CA ASP A 9 -22.78 -10.42 -0.21
C ASP A 9 -21.54 -10.45 -1.09
N ILE A 10 -20.56 -9.54 -0.88
CA ILE A 10 -19.24 -9.59 -1.52
C ILE A 10 -18.56 -10.94 -1.23
N TYR A 11 -18.59 -11.40 0.02
CA TYR A 11 -17.98 -12.68 0.37
C TYR A 11 -18.63 -13.84 -0.37
N LYS A 12 -19.96 -13.89 -0.45
CA LYS A 12 -20.68 -14.93 -1.22
C LYS A 12 -20.27 -14.95 -2.70
N GLU A 13 -20.08 -13.78 -3.30
CA GLU A 13 -19.65 -13.66 -4.69
C GLU A 13 -18.23 -14.16 -4.91
N ILE A 14 -17.30 -13.87 -4.00
CA ILE A 14 -15.90 -14.27 -4.14
C ILE A 14 -15.59 -15.69 -3.69
N LEU A 15 -16.45 -16.31 -2.88
CA LEU A 15 -16.24 -17.66 -2.34
C LEU A 15 -15.92 -18.72 -3.41
N PRO A 16 -16.52 -18.72 -4.62
CA PRO A 16 -16.15 -19.66 -5.69
C PRO A 16 -14.72 -19.50 -6.22
N TYR A 17 -14.05 -18.41 -5.88
CA TYR A 17 -12.66 -18.13 -6.28
C TYR A 17 -11.64 -18.44 -5.18
N ALA A 18 -12.09 -18.73 -3.96
CA ALA A 18 -11.22 -19.13 -2.87
C ALA A 18 -10.39 -20.35 -3.24
N GLY A 19 -9.11 -20.32 -2.93
CA GLY A 19 -8.15 -21.39 -3.25
C GLY A 19 -7.73 -21.48 -4.72
N LYS A 20 -8.22 -20.61 -5.63
CA LYS A 20 -7.81 -20.61 -7.05
C LYS A 20 -6.52 -19.82 -7.31
N GLY A 21 -6.09 -18.98 -6.37
CA GLY A 21 -4.84 -18.26 -6.43
C GLY A 21 -3.71 -19.01 -5.73
N SER A 22 -2.52 -18.41 -5.74
CA SER A 22 -1.39 -18.83 -4.93
C SER A 22 -0.86 -17.64 -4.14
N GLN A 23 -0.46 -17.91 -2.90
CA GLN A 23 0.19 -16.90 -2.07
C GLN A 23 1.60 -16.56 -2.60
N ALA A 24 2.12 -15.40 -2.21
CA ALA A 24 3.49 -14.99 -2.54
C ALA A 24 4.48 -15.86 -1.75
N ASP A 25 5.11 -16.82 -2.40
CA ASP A 25 6.06 -17.78 -1.82
C ASP A 25 7.53 -17.34 -1.95
N TYR A 26 7.81 -16.36 -2.80
CA TYR A 26 9.15 -15.78 -3.00
C TYR A 26 9.65 -14.97 -1.79
N ILE A 27 8.77 -14.61 -0.84
CA ILE A 27 9.10 -14.02 0.45
C ILE A 27 8.82 -15.07 1.53
N PRO A 28 9.86 -15.61 2.23
CA PRO A 28 9.70 -16.72 3.17
C PRO A 28 8.71 -16.45 4.31
N ALA A 29 8.56 -15.19 4.75
CA ALA A 29 7.59 -14.82 5.76
C ALA A 29 6.15 -14.93 5.26
N LEU A 30 5.90 -14.56 4.00
CA LEU A 30 4.57 -14.65 3.38
C LEU A 30 4.18 -16.07 3.01
N ALA A 31 5.16 -16.91 2.61
CA ALA A 31 4.94 -18.32 2.30
C ALA A 31 4.37 -19.14 3.48
N LYS A 32 4.50 -18.62 4.71
CA LYS A 32 4.00 -19.25 5.94
C LYS A 32 2.59 -18.80 6.34
N VAL A 33 2.04 -17.79 5.67
CA VAL A 33 0.70 -17.29 5.96
C VAL A 33 -0.34 -18.29 5.50
N ASN A 34 -1.41 -18.49 6.28
CA ASN A 34 -2.50 -19.36 5.89
C ASN A 34 -3.21 -18.78 4.64
N PRO A 35 -3.21 -19.49 3.48
CA PRO A 35 -3.82 -19.00 2.25
C PRO A 35 -5.36 -18.89 2.31
N ASP A 36 -6.00 -19.58 3.26
CA ASP A 36 -7.45 -19.55 3.43
C ASP A 36 -7.93 -18.40 4.32
N GLN A 37 -7.00 -17.58 4.80
CA GLN A 37 -7.32 -16.43 5.64
C GLN A 37 -7.99 -15.34 4.81
N PHE A 38 -9.15 -14.89 5.26
CA PHE A 38 -9.92 -13.84 4.62
C PHE A 38 -10.54 -12.91 5.67
N GLY A 39 -10.41 -11.63 5.47
CA GLY A 39 -11.05 -10.62 6.32
C GLY A 39 -11.36 -9.36 5.54
N MET A 40 -12.44 -8.68 5.91
CA MET A 40 -12.80 -7.36 5.39
C MET A 40 -13.12 -6.42 6.54
N CYS A 41 -12.75 -5.16 6.38
CA CYS A 41 -13.17 -4.07 7.25
C CYS A 41 -13.54 -2.86 6.38
N LEU A 42 -14.62 -2.19 6.77
CA LEU A 42 -15.06 -0.94 6.18
C LEU A 42 -15.28 0.06 7.31
N GLU A 43 -14.68 1.22 7.20
CA GLU A 43 -14.92 2.33 8.11
C GLU A 43 -15.43 3.55 7.34
N THR A 44 -16.50 4.16 7.84
CA THR A 44 -17.07 5.36 7.25
C THR A 44 -16.34 6.61 7.78
N VAL A 45 -16.46 7.73 7.06
CA VAL A 45 -15.92 9.02 7.54
C VAL A 45 -16.59 9.54 8.82
N SER A 46 -17.75 8.97 9.19
CA SER A 46 -18.44 9.24 10.47
C SER A 46 -17.93 8.36 11.62
N GLY A 47 -16.99 7.44 11.37
CA GLY A 47 -16.39 6.56 12.37
C GLY A 47 -17.17 5.28 12.64
N GLU A 48 -18.18 4.94 11.83
CA GLU A 48 -18.87 3.65 11.91
C GLU A 48 -17.99 2.57 11.26
N ALA A 49 -17.71 1.49 11.99
CA ALA A 49 -16.88 0.38 11.52
C ALA A 49 -17.72 -0.89 11.36
N TYR A 50 -17.51 -1.57 10.25
CA TYR A 50 -18.10 -2.85 9.89
C TYR A 50 -16.99 -3.85 9.58
N SER A 51 -17.09 -5.05 10.12
CA SER A 51 -16.06 -6.07 9.94
C SER A 51 -16.68 -7.43 9.62
N PHE A 52 -15.92 -8.24 8.88
CA PHE A 52 -16.37 -9.55 8.45
C PHE A 52 -15.23 -10.56 8.44
N MET A 53 -15.50 -11.81 8.87
CA MET A 53 -14.53 -12.91 8.97
C MET A 53 -13.32 -12.55 9.84
N GLN A 54 -12.09 -12.89 9.42
CA GLN A 54 -10.86 -12.67 10.20
C GLN A 54 -10.32 -11.22 10.08
N SER A 55 -11.19 -10.21 10.15
CA SER A 55 -10.80 -8.79 10.03
C SER A 55 -9.81 -8.34 11.09
N ASP A 56 -9.77 -8.98 12.26
CA ASP A 56 -8.83 -8.68 13.35
C ASP A 56 -7.47 -9.36 13.19
N THR A 57 -7.30 -10.20 12.18
CA THR A 57 -6.02 -10.90 11.97
C THR A 57 -5.02 -9.97 11.32
N ARG A 58 -3.87 -9.81 11.95
CA ARG A 58 -2.77 -9.00 11.43
C ARG A 58 -2.21 -9.59 10.15
N PHE A 59 -1.90 -8.73 9.18
CA PHE A 59 -1.29 -9.09 7.91
C PHE A 59 -0.11 -8.16 7.58
N SER A 60 0.72 -8.56 6.64
CA SER A 60 1.82 -7.72 6.18
C SER A 60 1.28 -6.57 5.31
N ILE A 61 1.54 -5.34 5.72
CA ILE A 61 1.05 -4.13 5.05
C ILE A 61 1.66 -3.92 3.65
N GLN A 62 2.89 -4.39 3.42
CA GLN A 62 3.60 -4.32 2.15
C GLN A 62 3.49 -2.96 1.44
N SER A 63 3.07 -2.94 0.16
CA SER A 63 2.97 -1.71 -0.63
C SER A 63 1.87 -0.74 -0.18
N ILE A 64 1.03 -1.10 0.77
CA ILE A 64 0.12 -0.14 1.41
C ILE A 64 0.91 0.94 2.15
N THR A 65 2.12 0.62 2.65
CA THR A 65 3.03 1.60 3.27
C THR A 65 3.33 2.79 2.39
N LYS A 66 3.30 2.64 1.05
CA LYS A 66 3.55 3.75 0.11
C LYS A 66 2.55 4.89 0.26
N VAL A 67 1.31 4.59 0.62
CA VAL A 67 0.26 5.59 0.85
C VAL A 67 0.58 6.43 2.09
N PHE A 68 0.96 5.77 3.18
CA PHE A 68 1.34 6.45 4.43
C PHE A 68 2.62 7.25 4.27
N ALA A 69 3.65 6.67 3.62
CA ALA A 69 4.89 7.37 3.33
C ALA A 69 4.66 8.62 2.47
N LEU A 70 3.80 8.54 1.46
CA LEU A 70 3.43 9.70 0.65
C LEU A 70 2.70 10.76 1.48
N ALA A 71 1.73 10.35 2.32
CA ALA A 71 0.99 11.28 3.19
C ALA A 71 1.94 12.02 4.15
N MET A 72 2.83 11.29 4.80
CA MET A 72 3.86 11.87 5.69
C MET A 72 4.79 12.81 4.93
N CYS A 73 5.29 12.39 3.76
CA CYS A 73 6.16 13.21 2.92
C CYS A 73 5.47 14.51 2.48
N LEU A 74 4.19 14.46 2.09
CA LEU A 74 3.39 15.63 1.75
C LEU A 74 3.20 16.56 2.95
N SER A 75 3.02 16.02 4.15
CA SER A 75 2.88 16.85 5.35
C SER A 75 4.16 17.60 5.71
N LEU A 76 5.33 17.03 5.42
CA LEU A 76 6.64 17.62 5.70
C LEU A 76 7.14 18.57 4.61
N LYS A 77 6.99 18.19 3.35
CA LYS A 77 7.58 18.89 2.19
C LYS A 77 6.57 19.62 1.31
N GLY A 78 5.28 19.34 1.46
CA GLY A 78 4.25 19.91 0.60
C GLY A 78 4.55 19.66 -0.89
N GLU A 79 4.39 20.70 -1.70
CA GLU A 79 4.61 20.63 -3.16
C GLU A 79 6.08 20.44 -3.56
N ASP A 80 7.04 20.68 -2.67
CA ASP A 80 8.46 20.55 -2.99
C ASP A 80 8.90 19.11 -3.28
N MET A 81 8.19 18.13 -2.75
CA MET A 81 8.46 16.72 -3.05
C MET A 81 8.33 16.39 -4.53
N TRP A 82 7.44 17.08 -5.27
CA TRP A 82 7.19 16.84 -6.69
C TRP A 82 8.36 17.29 -7.60
N LYS A 83 9.39 17.91 -7.05
CA LYS A 83 10.65 18.16 -7.76
C LYS A 83 11.47 16.89 -7.95
N ARG A 84 11.23 15.87 -7.11
CA ARG A 84 11.98 14.61 -7.08
C ARG A 84 11.19 13.40 -7.57
N VAL A 85 9.86 13.50 -7.59
CA VAL A 85 8.97 12.44 -8.05
C VAL A 85 7.79 13.06 -8.81
N GLY A 86 7.38 12.46 -9.91
CA GLY A 86 6.29 12.96 -10.74
C GLY A 86 4.90 12.58 -10.22
N LYS A 87 3.88 13.00 -10.97
CA LYS A 87 2.44 12.74 -10.73
C LYS A 87 1.79 11.95 -11.87
N GLU A 88 2.59 11.40 -12.78
CA GLU A 88 2.10 10.77 -14.00
C GLU A 88 1.88 9.26 -13.83
N PRO A 89 0.88 8.68 -14.49
CA PRO A 89 0.72 7.24 -14.48
C PRO A 89 1.91 6.54 -15.13
N SER A 90 2.29 5.39 -14.60
CA SER A 90 3.30 4.54 -15.21
C SER A 90 2.70 3.77 -16.39
N GLY A 91 3.40 3.79 -17.54
CA GLY A 91 3.07 2.95 -18.70
C GLY A 91 3.72 1.57 -18.65
N THR A 92 4.48 1.26 -17.60
CA THR A 92 5.24 0.01 -17.42
C THR A 92 4.89 -0.64 -16.08
N ALA A 93 5.36 -1.89 -15.88
CA ALA A 93 5.19 -2.58 -14.62
C ALA A 93 5.79 -1.77 -13.44
N PHE A 94 5.15 -1.84 -12.28
CA PHE A 94 5.50 -1.06 -11.08
C PHE A 94 6.94 -1.26 -10.57
N ASN A 95 7.58 -2.37 -10.95
CA ASN A 95 8.95 -2.74 -10.61
C ASN A 95 9.95 -2.51 -11.74
N SER A 96 9.53 -1.94 -12.87
CA SER A 96 10.42 -1.63 -14.00
C SER A 96 11.34 -0.46 -13.68
N LEU A 97 12.63 -0.61 -14.00
CA LEU A 97 13.64 0.44 -13.90
C LEU A 97 13.96 1.10 -15.25
N VAL A 98 13.56 0.47 -16.36
CA VAL A 98 13.85 0.96 -17.72
C VAL A 98 13.29 2.38 -17.93
N GLN A 99 12.08 2.62 -17.43
CA GLN A 99 11.44 3.93 -17.55
C GLN A 99 12.19 5.02 -16.76
N LEU A 100 12.81 4.66 -15.64
CA LEU A 100 13.60 5.59 -14.82
C LEU A 100 14.82 6.13 -15.58
N GLU A 101 15.47 5.28 -16.39
CA GLU A 101 16.60 5.69 -17.23
C GLU A 101 16.15 6.71 -18.31
N VAL A 102 15.02 6.43 -18.97
CA VAL A 102 14.45 7.33 -20.00
C VAL A 102 14.07 8.68 -19.39
N GLU A 103 13.63 8.71 -18.15
CA GLU A 103 13.16 9.90 -17.43
C GLU A 103 14.24 10.56 -16.57
N LYS A 104 15.51 10.28 -16.87
CA LYS A 104 16.67 10.92 -16.23
C LYS A 104 16.69 10.79 -14.70
N GLY A 105 16.19 9.67 -14.18
CA GLY A 105 16.23 9.36 -12.77
C GLY A 105 15.08 9.95 -11.93
N ILE A 106 14.08 10.60 -12.55
CA ILE A 106 12.90 11.10 -11.85
C ILE A 106 11.75 10.11 -12.06
N PRO A 107 11.30 9.39 -11.00
CA PRO A 107 10.19 8.44 -11.11
C PRO A 107 8.86 9.14 -11.45
N ARG A 108 8.03 8.53 -12.27
CA ARG A 108 6.74 9.10 -12.71
C ARG A 108 5.75 9.35 -11.59
N ASN A 109 5.73 8.50 -10.57
CA ASN A 109 4.83 8.67 -9.44
C ASN A 109 5.36 7.93 -8.19
N PRO A 110 4.84 8.25 -6.99
CA PRO A 110 5.33 7.68 -5.73
C PRO A 110 4.90 6.22 -5.50
N PHE A 111 4.02 5.64 -6.32
CA PHE A 111 3.49 4.29 -6.10
C PHE A 111 4.22 3.20 -6.88
N ILE A 112 4.99 3.53 -7.92
CA ILE A 112 5.97 2.59 -8.48
C ILE A 112 7.15 2.45 -7.52
N ASN A 113 7.88 1.32 -7.58
CA ASN A 113 8.95 1.05 -6.61
C ASN A 113 10.04 2.11 -6.61
N ALA A 114 10.46 2.59 -7.78
CA ALA A 114 11.43 3.68 -7.88
C ALA A 114 10.95 4.97 -7.19
N GLY A 115 9.67 5.33 -7.36
CA GLY A 115 9.07 6.48 -6.69
C GLY A 115 8.96 6.32 -5.19
N ALA A 116 8.58 5.14 -4.72
CA ALA A 116 8.51 4.84 -3.29
C ALA A 116 9.89 4.94 -2.61
N ILE A 117 10.97 4.54 -3.31
CA ILE A 117 12.34 4.71 -2.83
C ILE A 117 12.70 6.18 -2.70
N VAL A 118 12.32 7.02 -3.67
CA VAL A 118 12.56 8.48 -3.60
C VAL A 118 11.77 9.10 -2.44
N VAL A 119 10.53 8.70 -2.22
CA VAL A 119 9.74 9.17 -1.06
C VAL A 119 10.40 8.77 0.25
N ALA A 120 10.87 7.52 0.37
CA ALA A 120 11.59 7.06 1.55
C ALA A 120 12.90 7.84 1.78
N ASP A 121 13.65 8.14 0.72
CA ASP A 121 14.87 8.94 0.80
C ASP A 121 14.59 10.39 1.26
N ILE A 122 13.48 10.98 0.82
CA ILE A 122 13.03 12.28 1.32
C ILE A 122 12.75 12.19 2.82
N LEU A 123 12.00 11.20 3.28
CA LEU A 123 11.68 11.03 4.70
C LEU A 123 12.95 10.81 5.54
N LEU A 124 13.87 9.97 5.09
CA LEU A 124 15.16 9.75 5.75
C LEU A 124 16.01 11.01 5.85
N SER A 125 15.85 11.94 4.91
CA SER A 125 16.59 13.21 4.90
C SER A 125 15.98 14.26 5.82
N GLU A 126 14.68 14.18 6.13
CA GLU A 126 13.95 15.18 6.89
C GLU A 126 13.73 14.78 8.37
N LEU A 127 13.75 13.48 8.66
CA LEU A 127 13.46 12.94 9.99
C LEU A 127 14.74 12.54 10.71
N GLY A 128 14.75 12.70 12.03
CA GLY A 128 15.88 12.30 12.88
C GLY A 128 15.97 10.80 13.08
N ASP A 129 14.84 10.16 13.40
CA ASP A 129 14.64 8.72 13.42
C ASP A 129 13.43 8.38 12.55
N ALA A 130 13.69 8.20 11.25
CA ALA A 130 12.63 8.02 10.28
C ALA A 130 11.83 6.73 10.50
N GLU A 131 12.41 5.68 11.08
CA GLU A 131 11.70 4.44 11.38
C GLU A 131 10.71 4.65 12.52
N GLU A 132 11.15 5.20 13.65
CA GLU A 132 10.30 5.45 14.80
C GLU A 132 9.19 6.46 14.46
N GLU A 133 9.55 7.55 13.80
CA GLU A 133 8.60 8.60 13.41
C GLU A 133 7.57 8.10 12.39
N PHE A 134 7.97 7.23 11.45
CA PHE A 134 7.04 6.63 10.48
C PHE A 134 6.08 5.62 11.13
N ILE A 135 6.56 4.83 12.11
CA ILE A 135 5.70 3.88 12.84
C ILE A 135 4.69 4.63 13.73
N GLY A 136 5.06 5.80 14.24
CA GLY A 136 4.21 6.64 15.07
C GLY A 136 3.21 7.51 14.31
N PHE A 137 3.37 7.65 12.99
CA PHE A 137 2.51 8.43 12.11
C PHE A 137 1.21 7.69 11.78
#